data_aac58f277b90a467aebabcb47b3a8a3c
#
_entry.id   aac58f277b90a467aebabcb47b3a8a3c
#
_cell.length_a   1.000
_cell.length_b   1.000
_cell.length_c   1.000
_cell.angle_alpha   90.00
_cell.angle_beta   90.00
_cell.angle_gamma   90.00
#
_symmetry.space_group_name_H-M   'P 1'
#
loop_
_entity.id
_entity.type
_entity.pdbx_description
1 polymer ?
#
loop_
_entity_poly.entity_id
_entity_poly.type
_entity_poly.pdbx_seq_one_letter_code
_entity_poly.pdbx_strand_id
1 'polypeptide(L)'
;MSLLQARQLCADLIQHNFAESGLKGFPLVLNDAVYEALDAVGLSFSLVAFDGERPVGLCSVFISVHPQTTGLFATNDTIFCMQVYRSRGVGGRLIVLAEREAKQRGCIAFQWQSAVGSSL
;
A
#
# COMPACT_ATOMS: atom_id res chain seq x y z
N MET A 1 -2.45 -7.21 -7.86
CA MET A 1 -3.84 -6.97 -7.43
C MET A 1 -4.13 -5.48 -7.53
N SER A 2 -5.33 -5.11 -7.94
CA SER A 2 -5.75 -3.70 -7.97
C SER A 2 -5.96 -3.16 -6.56
N LEU A 3 -5.93 -1.82 -6.41
CA LEU A 3 -6.22 -1.17 -5.13
C LEU A 3 -7.63 -1.50 -4.65
N LEU A 4 -8.61 -1.46 -5.54
CA LEU A 4 -10.00 -1.71 -5.18
C LEU A 4 -10.21 -3.15 -4.71
N GLN A 5 -9.63 -4.13 -5.41
CA GLN A 5 -9.68 -5.53 -5.00
C GLN A 5 -9.03 -5.74 -3.63
N ALA A 6 -7.85 -5.16 -3.43
CA ALA A 6 -7.14 -5.27 -2.15
C ALA A 6 -7.94 -4.62 -1.01
N ARG A 7 -8.57 -3.47 -1.26
CA ARG A 7 -9.40 -2.80 -0.27
C ARG A 7 -10.57 -3.68 0.16
N GLN A 8 -11.25 -4.29 -0.79
CA GLN A 8 -12.38 -5.16 -0.49
C GLN A 8 -11.97 -6.41 0.28
N LEU A 9 -10.84 -7.00 -0.10
CA LEU A 9 -10.30 -8.20 0.52
C LEU A 9 -9.73 -7.95 1.91
N CYS A 10 -9.13 -6.76 2.12
CA CYS A 10 -8.38 -6.42 3.32
C CYS A 10 -9.08 -5.37 4.20
N ALA A 11 -10.41 -5.31 4.18
CA ALA A 11 -11.17 -4.30 4.93
C ALA A 11 -10.75 -4.24 6.41
N ASP A 12 -10.59 -5.38 7.06
CA ASP A 12 -10.18 -5.43 8.47
C ASP A 12 -8.76 -4.90 8.68
N LEU A 13 -7.84 -5.24 7.78
CA LEU A 13 -6.46 -4.73 7.86
C LEU A 13 -6.41 -3.22 7.70
N ILE A 14 -7.22 -2.67 6.82
CA ILE A 14 -7.29 -1.22 6.59
C ILE A 14 -7.80 -0.52 7.85
N GLN A 15 -8.81 -1.06 8.50
CA GLN A 15 -9.31 -0.52 9.78
C GLN A 15 -8.24 -0.57 10.86
N HIS A 16 -7.52 -1.68 11.00
CA HIS A 16 -6.43 -1.80 11.97
C HIS A 16 -5.31 -0.81 11.68
N ASN A 17 -4.92 -0.63 10.42
CA ASN A 17 -3.91 0.33 10.02
C ASN A 17 -4.33 1.76 10.36
N PHE A 18 -5.57 2.12 10.06
CA PHE A 18 -6.09 3.45 10.36
C PHE A 18 -6.11 3.74 11.86
N ALA A 19 -6.51 2.75 12.67
CA ALA A 19 -6.52 2.88 14.12
C ALA A 19 -5.12 3.13 14.70
N GLU A 20 -4.07 2.51 14.10
CA GLU A 20 -2.69 2.68 14.56
C GLU A 20 -2.02 3.96 14.05
N SER A 21 -2.27 4.34 12.78
CA SER A 21 -1.46 5.35 12.09
C SER A 21 -2.27 6.38 11.31
N GLY A 22 -3.59 6.31 11.36
CA GLY A 22 -4.47 7.25 10.66
C GLY A 22 -4.48 8.63 11.30
N LEU A 23 -5.04 9.60 10.58
CA LEU A 23 -5.19 10.97 11.06
C LEU A 23 -6.21 11.04 12.19
N LYS A 24 -5.79 11.53 13.34
CA LYS A 24 -6.68 11.68 14.50
C LYS A 24 -7.73 12.75 14.22
N GLY A 25 -8.97 12.47 14.61
CA GLY A 25 -10.07 13.39 14.44
C GLY A 25 -10.76 13.31 13.07
N PHE A 26 -10.29 12.43 12.20
CA PHE A 26 -10.90 12.20 10.88
C PHE A 26 -11.42 10.77 10.79
N PRO A 27 -12.65 10.57 10.28
CA PRO A 27 -13.15 9.22 10.06
C PRO A 27 -12.43 8.54 8.90
N LEU A 28 -12.34 7.21 8.94
CA LEU A 28 -11.86 6.45 7.80
C LEU A 28 -12.96 6.41 6.73
N VAL A 29 -12.74 7.16 5.66
CA VAL A 29 -13.60 7.15 4.48
C VAL A 29 -12.71 6.89 3.26
N LEU A 30 -12.88 5.74 2.63
CA LEU A 30 -12.11 5.38 1.45
C LEU A 30 -12.80 5.94 0.20
N ASN A 31 -12.05 6.70 -0.58
CA ASN A 31 -12.57 7.30 -1.81
C ASN A 31 -12.48 6.29 -2.96
N ASP A 32 -13.51 5.49 -3.14
CA ASP A 32 -13.55 4.44 -4.16
C ASP A 32 -13.36 4.98 -5.58
N ALA A 33 -13.88 6.16 -5.88
CA ALA A 33 -13.75 6.77 -7.20
C ALA A 33 -12.27 7.05 -7.55
N VAL A 34 -11.48 7.52 -6.57
CA VAL A 34 -10.05 7.76 -6.78
C VAL A 34 -9.30 6.45 -6.98
N TYR A 35 -9.57 5.44 -6.14
CA TYR A 35 -8.93 4.13 -6.28
C TYR A 35 -9.26 3.49 -7.64
N GLU A 36 -10.51 3.56 -8.04
CA GLU A 36 -10.97 3.02 -9.33
C GLU A 36 -10.31 3.72 -10.51
N ALA A 37 -10.21 5.05 -10.47
CA ALA A 37 -9.58 5.85 -11.52
C ALA A 37 -8.08 5.51 -11.65
N LEU A 38 -7.38 5.38 -10.55
CA LEU A 38 -5.95 5.02 -10.55
C LEU A 38 -5.72 3.61 -11.08
N ASP A 39 -6.57 2.65 -10.68
CA ASP A 39 -6.51 1.28 -11.19
C ASP A 39 -6.73 1.24 -12.69
N ALA A 40 -7.69 2.02 -13.19
CA ALA A 40 -8.07 2.01 -14.61
C ALA A 40 -6.94 2.51 -15.52
N VAL A 41 -6.09 3.43 -15.05
CA VAL A 41 -4.97 3.96 -15.85
C VAL A 41 -3.63 3.28 -15.53
N GLY A 42 -3.62 2.26 -14.66
CA GLY A 42 -2.40 1.51 -14.33
C GLY A 42 -1.43 2.26 -13.44
N LEU A 43 -1.87 3.29 -12.73
CA LEU A 43 -1.03 4.10 -11.83
C LEU A 43 -1.16 3.67 -10.36
N SER A 44 -1.49 2.41 -10.15
CA SER A 44 -1.58 1.84 -8.81
C SER A 44 -1.43 0.32 -8.86
N PHE A 45 -1.02 -0.23 -7.74
CA PHE A 45 -1.07 -1.69 -7.54
C PHE A 45 -1.08 -1.99 -6.05
N SER A 46 -1.42 -3.22 -5.71
CA SER A 46 -1.42 -3.69 -4.32
C SER A 46 -0.84 -5.09 -4.23
N LEU A 47 -0.19 -5.35 -3.11
CA LEU A 47 0.32 -6.66 -2.73
C LEU A 47 -0.33 -7.05 -1.41
N VAL A 48 -0.77 -8.29 -1.32
CA VAL A 48 -1.40 -8.82 -0.11
C VAL A 48 -0.63 -10.05 0.35
N ALA A 49 -0.27 -10.08 1.61
CA ALA A 49 0.32 -11.26 2.23
C ALA A 49 -0.79 -12.08 2.89
N PHE A 50 -0.75 -13.38 2.68
CA PHE A 50 -1.74 -14.31 3.22
C PHE A 50 -1.09 -15.29 4.18
N ASP A 51 -1.84 -15.64 5.23
CA ASP A 51 -1.60 -16.86 6.03
C ASP A 51 -2.76 -17.81 5.72
N GLY A 52 -2.51 -18.81 4.86
CA GLY A 52 -3.58 -19.60 4.27
C GLY A 52 -4.50 -18.72 3.41
N GLU A 53 -5.76 -18.61 3.79
CA GLU A 53 -6.74 -17.76 3.11
C GLU A 53 -6.95 -16.41 3.79
N ARG A 54 -6.28 -16.18 4.92
CA ARG A 54 -6.44 -14.95 5.71
C ARG A 54 -5.46 -13.89 5.27
N PRO A 55 -5.91 -12.68 4.87
CA PRO A 55 -5.01 -11.57 4.62
C PRO A 55 -4.37 -11.10 5.94
N VAL A 56 -3.06 -10.97 5.97
CA VAL A 56 -2.31 -10.57 7.17
C VAL A 56 -1.39 -9.38 6.93
N GLY A 57 -1.22 -8.97 5.69
CA GLY A 57 -0.42 -7.82 5.34
C GLY A 57 -0.87 -7.21 4.01
N LEU A 58 -0.66 -5.92 3.85
CA LEU A 58 -1.08 -5.16 2.67
C LEU A 58 -0.06 -4.08 2.36
N CYS A 59 0.30 -3.96 1.10
CA CYS A 59 1.03 -2.80 0.58
C CYS A 59 0.31 -2.28 -0.65
N SER A 60 -0.21 -1.07 -0.59
CA SER A 60 -0.83 -0.39 -1.71
C SER A 60 0.06 0.76 -2.18
N VAL A 61 0.24 0.88 -3.49
CA VAL A 61 1.20 1.77 -4.10
C VAL A 61 0.52 2.64 -5.14
N PHE A 62 0.83 3.93 -5.11
CA PHE A 62 0.48 4.89 -6.15
C PHE A 62 1.72 5.19 -7.01
N ILE A 63 1.49 5.41 -8.30
CA ILE A 63 2.52 5.79 -9.25
C ILE A 63 2.17 7.17 -9.80
N SER A 64 3.15 8.05 -9.84
CA SER A 64 2.97 9.41 -10.37
C SER A 64 4.15 9.81 -11.24
N VAL A 65 3.93 10.78 -12.12
CA VAL A 65 4.99 11.40 -12.93
C VAL A 65 5.61 12.52 -12.12
N HIS A 66 6.94 12.48 -11.95
CA HIS A 66 7.65 13.54 -11.25
C HIS A 66 7.76 14.76 -12.16
N PRO A 67 7.32 15.95 -11.74
CA PRO A 67 7.25 17.11 -12.61
C PRO A 67 8.60 17.61 -13.11
N GLN A 68 9.69 17.35 -12.39
CA GLN A 68 11.02 17.83 -12.77
C GLN A 68 11.81 16.85 -13.64
N THR A 69 11.42 15.56 -13.64
CA THR A 69 12.22 14.53 -14.32
C THR A 69 11.44 13.79 -15.41
N THR A 70 10.13 13.94 -15.47
CA THR A 70 9.23 13.15 -16.32
C THR A 70 9.29 11.63 -16.06
N GLY A 71 10.05 11.20 -15.05
CA GLY A 71 10.12 9.79 -14.64
C GLY A 71 8.94 9.40 -13.77
N LEU A 72 8.66 8.09 -13.73
CA LEU A 72 7.63 7.54 -12.86
C LEU A 72 8.21 7.31 -11.46
N PHE A 73 7.49 7.78 -10.45
CA PHE A 73 7.83 7.58 -9.05
C PHE A 73 6.71 6.79 -8.39
N ALA A 74 7.09 5.81 -7.57
CA ALA A 74 6.14 5.06 -6.75
C ALA A 74 6.19 5.54 -5.31
N THR A 75 5.05 5.55 -4.65
CA THR A 75 4.95 5.80 -3.21
C THR A 75 3.87 4.90 -2.61
N ASN A 76 4.05 4.51 -1.34
CA ASN A 76 3.04 3.73 -0.67
C ASN A 76 1.85 4.60 -0.26
N ASP A 77 0.63 4.12 -0.53
CA ASP A 77 -0.60 4.62 0.09
C ASP A 77 -0.73 4.00 1.48
N THR A 78 -0.58 2.69 1.53
CA THR A 78 -0.70 1.91 2.75
C THR A 78 0.39 0.85 2.77
N ILE A 79 1.06 0.69 3.90
CA ILE A 79 1.82 -0.52 4.20
C ILE A 79 1.50 -0.92 5.63
N PHE A 80 0.97 -2.13 5.80
CA PHE A 80 0.51 -2.62 7.08
C PHE A 80 0.65 -4.13 7.16
N CYS A 81 1.05 -4.60 8.32
CA CYS A 81 1.12 -6.02 8.64
C CYS A 81 0.55 -6.20 10.05
N MET A 82 -0.26 -7.24 10.24
CA MET A 82 -0.77 -7.56 11.57
C MET A 82 0.39 -7.80 12.54
N GLN A 83 0.24 -7.33 13.77
CA GLN A 83 1.32 -7.26 14.76
C GLN A 83 2.03 -8.59 14.96
N VAL A 84 1.30 -9.70 15.02
CA VAL A 84 1.88 -11.03 15.23
C VAL A 84 2.76 -11.51 14.06
N TYR A 85 2.63 -10.88 12.89
CA TYR A 85 3.41 -11.25 11.70
C TYR A 85 4.58 -10.30 11.44
N ARG A 86 4.69 -9.18 12.17
CA ARG A 86 5.76 -8.19 11.98
C ARG A 86 7.13 -8.78 12.25
N SER A 87 7.25 -9.64 13.26
CA SER A 87 8.50 -10.31 13.60
C SER A 87 8.87 -11.45 12.66
N ARG A 88 7.97 -11.85 11.76
CA ARG A 88 8.20 -12.95 10.80
C ARG A 88 8.69 -12.46 9.44
N GLY A 89 9.00 -11.17 9.31
CA GLY A 89 9.53 -10.61 8.08
C GLY A 89 8.51 -10.35 6.98
N VAL A 90 7.20 -10.40 7.27
CA VAL A 90 6.15 -10.18 6.27
C VAL A 90 6.22 -8.76 5.72
N GLY A 91 6.38 -7.75 6.59
CA GLY A 91 6.50 -6.35 6.17
C GLY A 91 7.71 -6.12 5.26
N GLY A 92 8.86 -6.68 5.61
CA GLY A 92 10.07 -6.60 4.80
C GLY A 92 9.91 -7.23 3.42
N ARG A 93 9.23 -8.37 3.33
CA ARG A 93 8.95 -9.01 2.05
C ARG A 93 8.01 -8.19 1.19
N LEU A 94 6.98 -7.57 1.79
CA LEU A 94 6.09 -6.68 1.06
C LEU A 94 6.86 -5.50 0.47
N ILE A 95 7.78 -4.91 1.22
CA ILE A 95 8.63 -3.80 0.76
C ILE A 95 9.47 -4.24 -0.46
N VAL A 96 10.16 -5.35 -0.36
CA VAL A 96 11.02 -5.86 -1.45
C VAL A 96 10.19 -6.14 -2.70
N LEU A 97 9.06 -6.80 -2.55
CA LEU A 97 8.21 -7.14 -3.68
C LEU A 97 7.55 -5.89 -4.31
N ALA A 98 7.18 -4.90 -3.48
CA ALA A 98 6.63 -3.64 -3.98
C ALA A 98 7.66 -2.86 -4.80
N GLU A 99 8.90 -2.78 -4.35
CA GLU A 99 9.98 -2.13 -5.09
C GLU A 99 10.26 -2.84 -6.41
N ARG A 100 10.24 -4.16 -6.41
CA ARG A 100 10.42 -4.97 -7.63
C ARG A 100 9.31 -4.72 -8.63
N GLU A 101 8.06 -4.74 -8.18
CA GLU A 101 6.90 -4.47 -9.05
C GLU A 101 6.94 -3.06 -9.62
N ALA A 102 7.26 -2.06 -8.80
CA ALA A 102 7.38 -0.69 -9.26
C ALA A 102 8.46 -0.56 -10.36
N LYS A 103 9.60 -1.21 -10.16
CA LYS A 103 10.68 -1.22 -11.15
C LYS A 103 10.23 -1.88 -12.46
N GLN A 104 9.51 -2.98 -12.39
CA GLN A 104 8.97 -3.67 -13.57
C GLN A 104 7.96 -2.79 -14.33
N ARG A 105 7.27 -1.90 -13.62
CA ARG A 105 6.33 -0.95 -14.22
C ARG A 105 7.00 0.33 -14.74
N GLY A 106 8.33 0.41 -14.66
CA GLY A 106 9.10 1.53 -15.20
C GLY A 106 9.36 2.66 -14.22
N CYS A 107 9.09 2.48 -12.94
CA CYS A 107 9.41 3.50 -11.94
C CYS A 107 10.92 3.63 -11.75
N ILE A 108 11.41 4.87 -11.68
CA ILE A 108 12.83 5.17 -11.47
C ILE A 108 13.18 5.33 -10.00
N ALA A 109 12.18 5.50 -9.13
CA ALA A 109 12.38 5.64 -7.70
C ALA A 109 11.14 5.17 -6.95
N PHE A 110 11.34 4.77 -5.69
CA PHE A 110 10.29 4.46 -4.76
C PHE A 110 10.52 5.27 -3.49
N GLN A 111 9.53 6.09 -3.11
CA GLN A 111 9.58 6.90 -1.90
C GLN A 111 8.66 6.29 -0.86
N TRP A 112 9.25 5.74 0.18
CA TRP A 112 8.49 5.17 1.29
C TRP A 112 8.08 6.25 2.27
N GLN A 113 6.84 6.20 2.72
CA GLN A 113 6.29 7.08 3.73
C GLN A 113 5.74 6.26 4.87
N SER A 114 5.92 6.76 6.10
CA SER A 114 5.34 6.16 7.30
C SER A 114 4.73 7.26 8.16
N ALA A 115 3.63 6.95 8.84
CA ALA A 115 3.04 7.85 9.81
C ALA A 115 3.94 7.92 11.06
N VAL A 116 3.97 9.08 11.71
CA VAL A 116 4.71 9.27 12.96
C VAL A 116 4.16 8.30 14.02
N GLY A 117 5.05 7.53 14.62
CA GLY A 117 4.69 6.55 15.64
C GLY A 117 4.22 5.21 15.11
N SER A 118 4.11 5.03 13.79
CA SER A 118 3.80 3.72 13.21
C SER A 118 5.06 2.84 13.17
N SER A 119 4.87 1.53 13.18
CA SER A 119 5.95 0.56 13.01
C SER A 119 5.61 -0.47 11.94
N LEU A 120 6.62 -0.88 11.23
CA LEU A 120 6.48 -1.88 10.17
C LEU A 120 6.90 -3.27 10.62
#